data_39e8407d16bc3a8c7c27fbf156dec47c
#
_entry.id   39e8407d16bc3a8c7c27fbf156dec47c
#
_cell.length_a   1.000
_cell.length_b   1.000
_cell.length_c   1.000
_cell.angle_alpha   90.00
_cell.angle_beta   90.00
_cell.angle_gamma   90.00
#
_symmetry.space_group_name_H-M   'P 1'
#
loop_
_entity.id
_entity.type
_entity.pdbx_description
1 polymer ?
#
loop_
_entity_poly.entity_id
_entity_poly.type
_entity_poly.pdbx_seq_one_letter_code
_entity_poly.pdbx_strand_id
1 'polypeptide(L)'
;RGGRSITLRPEGTAGVMRAVIEHGLDRGQLPVKVWYSGQFFRAERPQAGRYRQFYQVGIEAIGLDDPAIDAEVIAIADAGFKAIGLSKYRLEITSLGDAESRAAHRVDLVKFIATLALDEATVARAQINPLRLFDDKREEMRKAMADAPLLINYLNDDSRQQFEQVQKYLDALGIAYILNPRMVRGLDYYTGTTFEFVHELLGAQSGIGGGGRYDGLMEQLGGQSLSGIGFGLGVDRALLAAEAEGVIGNDAFVSDLFIIPLGEAAKVVALTIAADLRAHGKIVEIAFGDRALKGAMKGADKSGATHVIVLGDAEISSGTVELKEMKTGLVI
;
A
#
# COMPACT_ATOMS: atom_id res chain seq x y z
N ARG A 1 -29.72 -9.03 -2.97
CA ARG A 1 -30.48 -9.40 -4.15
C ARG A 1 -30.72 -10.90 -4.10
N GLY A 2 -31.96 -11.35 -4.17
CA GLY A 2 -32.31 -12.79 -4.09
C GLY A 2 -32.02 -13.44 -2.73
N GLY A 3 -32.12 -12.71 -1.60
CA GLY A 3 -31.90 -13.22 -0.25
C GLY A 3 -30.45 -13.49 0.13
N ARG A 4 -29.47 -13.20 -0.77
CA ARG A 4 -28.05 -13.38 -0.46
C ARG A 4 -27.48 -12.16 0.26
N SER A 5 -26.71 -12.40 1.32
CA SER A 5 -25.91 -11.38 1.98
C SER A 5 -24.73 -10.99 1.10
N ILE A 6 -24.49 -9.69 0.94
CA ILE A 6 -23.36 -9.13 0.20
C ILE A 6 -22.59 -8.23 1.15
N THR A 7 -21.28 -8.32 1.14
CA THR A 7 -20.38 -7.46 1.92
C THR A 7 -19.33 -6.83 1.02
N LEU A 8 -18.80 -5.69 1.44
CA LEU A 8 -17.61 -5.10 0.83
C LEU A 8 -16.37 -5.89 1.24
N ARG A 9 -15.48 -6.14 0.30
CA ARG A 9 -14.27 -6.97 0.53
C ARG A 9 -13.29 -6.27 1.48
N PRO A 10 -12.84 -6.91 2.57
CA PRO A 10 -11.87 -6.33 3.51
C PRO A 10 -10.41 -6.64 3.14
N GLU A 11 -10.19 -7.61 2.25
CA GLU A 11 -8.88 -8.11 1.80
C GLU A 11 -9.00 -8.80 0.43
N GLY A 12 -7.87 -9.18 -0.19
CA GLY A 12 -7.84 -9.75 -1.55
C GLY A 12 -7.64 -11.26 -1.60
N THR A 13 -6.90 -11.84 -0.66
CA THR A 13 -6.41 -13.22 -0.71
C THR A 13 -7.52 -14.25 -0.83
N ALA A 14 -8.54 -14.20 0.04
CA ALA A 14 -9.66 -15.13 -0.03
C ALA A 14 -10.46 -15.01 -1.34
N GLY A 15 -10.58 -13.78 -1.87
CA GLY A 15 -11.22 -13.54 -3.17
C GLY A 15 -10.43 -14.14 -4.33
N VAL A 16 -9.11 -14.02 -4.32
CA VAL A 16 -8.22 -14.63 -5.32
C VAL A 16 -8.26 -16.15 -5.21
N MET A 17 -8.19 -16.71 -4.00
CA MET A 17 -8.32 -18.15 -3.77
C MET A 17 -9.61 -18.72 -4.35
N ARG A 18 -10.74 -18.05 -4.11
CA ARG A 18 -12.02 -18.46 -4.70
C ARG A 18 -11.98 -18.41 -6.23
N ALA A 19 -11.40 -17.38 -6.82
CA ALA A 19 -11.26 -17.29 -8.27
C ALA A 19 -10.39 -18.44 -8.82
N VAL A 20 -9.29 -18.79 -8.15
CA VAL A 20 -8.43 -19.92 -8.52
C VAL A 20 -9.23 -21.24 -8.52
N ILE A 21 -10.04 -21.47 -7.48
CA ILE A 21 -10.90 -22.66 -7.37
C ILE A 21 -12.01 -22.65 -8.45
N GLU A 22 -12.73 -21.55 -8.57
CA GLU A 22 -13.89 -21.42 -9.49
C GLU A 22 -13.47 -21.56 -10.96
N HIS A 23 -12.26 -21.14 -11.32
CA HIS A 23 -11.72 -21.26 -12.67
C HIS A 23 -10.82 -22.49 -12.88
N GLY A 24 -10.66 -23.34 -11.86
CA GLY A 24 -9.86 -24.56 -11.95
C GLY A 24 -8.38 -24.33 -12.22
N LEU A 25 -7.83 -23.17 -11.85
CA LEU A 25 -6.42 -22.84 -12.06
C LEU A 25 -5.50 -23.71 -11.20
N ASP A 26 -6.00 -24.21 -10.07
CA ASP A 26 -5.34 -25.13 -9.16
C ASP A 26 -5.09 -26.52 -9.75
N ARG A 27 -5.67 -26.81 -10.91
CA ARG A 27 -5.55 -28.12 -11.62
C ARG A 27 -4.54 -28.08 -12.76
N GLY A 28 -3.96 -26.90 -13.02
CA GLY A 28 -3.00 -26.66 -14.07
C GLY A 28 -1.56 -26.71 -13.59
N GLN A 29 -0.70 -25.91 -14.23
CA GLN A 29 0.69 -25.73 -13.83
C GLN A 29 0.77 -24.95 -12.51
N LEU A 30 1.53 -25.48 -11.54
CA LEU A 30 1.80 -24.84 -10.27
C LEU A 30 3.24 -24.32 -10.22
N PRO A 31 3.51 -23.21 -9.48
CA PRO A 31 2.55 -22.41 -8.73
C PRO A 31 1.70 -21.52 -9.64
N VAL A 32 0.46 -21.26 -9.24
CA VAL A 32 -0.34 -20.18 -9.80
C VAL A 32 0.16 -18.87 -9.20
N LYS A 33 0.71 -17.98 -10.03
CA LYS A 33 1.17 -16.65 -9.62
C LYS A 33 0.25 -15.60 -10.22
N VAL A 34 -0.41 -14.84 -9.38
CA VAL A 34 -1.37 -13.81 -9.79
C VAL A 34 -1.15 -12.52 -9.00
N TRP A 35 -1.58 -11.41 -9.58
CA TRP A 35 -1.59 -10.13 -8.90
C TRP A 35 -2.97 -9.50 -8.97
N TYR A 36 -3.25 -8.61 -8.04
CA TYR A 36 -4.49 -7.84 -8.00
C TYR A 36 -4.23 -6.41 -7.57
N SER A 37 -5.13 -5.53 -7.97
CA SER A 37 -5.20 -4.17 -7.45
C SER A 37 -6.64 -3.74 -7.28
N GLY A 38 -6.90 -2.86 -6.34
CA GLY A 38 -8.24 -2.31 -6.17
C GLY A 38 -8.53 -1.80 -4.78
N GLN A 39 -9.79 -1.43 -4.59
CA GLN A 39 -10.30 -0.87 -3.35
C GLN A 39 -10.71 -1.97 -2.38
N PHE A 40 -10.42 -1.73 -1.09
CA PHE A 40 -10.79 -2.59 0.03
C PHE A 40 -11.47 -1.76 1.11
N PHE A 41 -12.25 -2.43 1.98
CA PHE A 41 -13.11 -1.74 2.92
C PHE A 41 -13.04 -2.38 4.30
N ARG A 42 -12.82 -1.58 5.34
CA ARG A 42 -12.76 -2.03 6.73
C ARG A 42 -13.51 -1.06 7.63
N ALA A 43 -14.34 -1.57 8.53
CA ALA A 43 -15.10 -0.77 9.49
C ALA A 43 -14.24 -0.35 10.70
N GLU A 44 -13.05 0.18 10.43
CA GLU A 44 -12.11 0.59 11.45
C GLU A 44 -12.29 2.06 11.85
N ARG A 45 -11.75 2.47 13.01
CA ARG A 45 -11.73 3.88 13.40
C ARG A 45 -10.75 4.64 12.51
N PRO A 46 -11.21 5.62 11.72
CA PRO A 46 -10.35 6.37 10.81
C PRO A 46 -9.32 7.21 11.57
N GLN A 47 -8.11 7.25 11.01
CA GLN A 47 -7.03 8.16 11.46
C GLN A 47 -6.02 8.32 10.32
N ALA A 48 -5.01 9.17 10.48
CA ALA A 48 -3.98 9.36 9.47
C ALA A 48 -3.35 8.00 9.06
N GLY A 49 -3.35 7.68 7.76
CA GLY A 49 -2.85 6.42 7.21
C GLY A 49 -3.74 5.19 7.48
N ARG A 50 -4.96 5.36 8.04
CA ARG A 50 -5.91 4.27 8.28
C ARG A 50 -7.31 4.69 7.85
N TYR A 51 -7.69 4.28 6.65
CA TYR A 51 -8.96 4.64 6.03
C TYR A 51 -9.95 3.48 6.06
N ARG A 52 -11.24 3.79 5.97
CA ARG A 52 -12.30 2.77 5.85
C ARG A 52 -12.39 2.21 4.43
N GLN A 53 -12.04 3.02 3.44
CA GLN A 53 -11.79 2.63 2.07
C GLN A 53 -10.34 2.95 1.77
N PHE A 54 -9.59 1.99 1.23
CA PHE A 54 -8.18 2.12 0.92
C PHE A 54 -7.85 1.28 -0.31
N TYR A 55 -6.75 1.58 -0.96
CA TYR A 55 -6.31 0.89 -2.16
C TYR A 55 -5.14 -0.03 -1.87
N GLN A 56 -5.18 -1.25 -2.40
CA GLN A 56 -4.06 -2.20 -2.29
C GLN A 56 -3.65 -2.74 -3.66
N VAL A 57 -2.36 -3.04 -3.76
CA VAL A 57 -1.78 -3.93 -4.76
C VAL A 57 -1.27 -5.16 -4.03
N GLY A 58 -1.53 -6.34 -4.56
CA GLY A 58 -1.06 -7.57 -3.95
C GLY A 58 -0.72 -8.63 -4.97
N ILE A 59 0.05 -9.61 -4.53
CA ILE A 59 0.34 -10.83 -5.29
C ILE A 59 0.04 -12.05 -4.45
N GLU A 60 -0.28 -13.14 -5.11
CA GLU A 60 -0.47 -14.46 -4.49
C GLU A 60 0.26 -15.50 -5.33
N ALA A 61 1.03 -16.36 -4.66
CA ALA A 61 1.67 -17.55 -5.23
C ALA A 61 1.11 -18.79 -4.54
N ILE A 62 0.43 -19.63 -5.31
CA ILE A 62 -0.41 -20.71 -4.80
C ILE A 62 0.03 -22.04 -5.41
N GLY A 63 0.19 -23.06 -4.58
CA GLY A 63 0.35 -24.43 -5.05
C GLY A 63 1.65 -25.13 -4.68
N LEU A 64 2.66 -24.43 -4.18
CA LEU A 64 3.92 -25.03 -3.75
C LEU A 64 4.28 -24.67 -2.32
N ASP A 65 4.75 -25.67 -1.58
CA ASP A 65 5.35 -25.50 -0.26
C ASP A 65 6.88 -25.48 -0.39
N ASP A 66 7.40 -24.34 -0.89
CA ASP A 66 8.81 -24.12 -1.11
C ASP A 66 9.24 -22.79 -0.46
N PRO A 67 10.19 -22.79 0.50
CA PRO A 67 10.68 -21.56 1.12
C PRO A 67 11.26 -20.53 0.15
N ALA A 68 11.70 -20.96 -1.04
CA ALA A 68 12.19 -20.04 -2.06
C ALA A 68 11.09 -19.12 -2.60
N ILE A 69 9.84 -19.60 -2.64
CA ILE A 69 8.69 -18.78 -3.04
C ILE A 69 8.41 -17.68 -2.00
N ASP A 70 8.61 -17.98 -0.72
CA ASP A 70 8.44 -16.98 0.34
C ASP A 70 9.45 -15.84 0.15
N ALA A 71 10.70 -16.18 -0.08
CA ALA A 71 11.74 -15.18 -0.34
C ALA A 71 11.49 -14.40 -1.65
N GLU A 72 11.02 -15.05 -2.72
CA GLU A 72 10.64 -14.41 -3.98
C GLU A 72 9.51 -13.39 -3.75
N VAL A 73 8.45 -13.78 -3.03
CA VAL A 73 7.31 -12.91 -2.73
C VAL A 73 7.74 -11.68 -1.92
N ILE A 74 8.60 -11.87 -0.91
CA ILE A 74 9.17 -10.77 -0.13
C ILE A 74 10.04 -9.87 -1.01
N ALA A 75 10.88 -10.45 -1.88
CA ALA A 75 11.76 -9.71 -2.78
C ALA A 75 10.98 -8.84 -3.79
N ILE A 76 9.86 -9.35 -4.31
CA ILE A 76 8.99 -8.56 -5.20
C ILE A 76 8.40 -7.35 -4.46
N ALA A 77 7.96 -7.52 -3.21
CA ALA A 77 7.46 -6.41 -2.41
C ALA A 77 8.54 -5.35 -2.13
N ASP A 78 9.74 -5.78 -1.76
CA ASP A 78 10.91 -4.92 -1.53
C ASP A 78 11.29 -4.15 -2.81
N ALA A 79 11.36 -4.85 -3.94
CA ALA A 79 11.64 -4.23 -5.25
C ALA A 79 10.56 -3.22 -5.63
N GLY A 80 9.28 -3.48 -5.33
CA GLY A 80 8.18 -2.55 -5.56
C GLY A 80 8.35 -1.25 -4.77
N PHE A 81 8.72 -1.31 -3.49
CA PHE A 81 8.98 -0.10 -2.70
C PHE A 81 10.22 0.66 -3.19
N LYS A 82 11.29 -0.03 -3.53
CA LYS A 82 12.49 0.58 -4.13
C LYS A 82 12.20 1.26 -5.46
N ALA A 83 11.34 0.67 -6.31
CA ALA A 83 10.97 1.22 -7.61
C ALA A 83 10.23 2.56 -7.52
N ILE A 84 9.47 2.79 -6.44
CA ILE A 84 8.82 4.09 -6.18
C ILE A 84 9.70 5.04 -5.35
N GLY A 85 10.98 4.69 -5.14
CA GLY A 85 11.97 5.54 -4.50
C GLY A 85 12.02 5.47 -2.97
N LEU A 86 11.27 4.57 -2.32
CA LEU A 86 11.31 4.43 -0.87
C LEU A 86 12.60 3.79 -0.40
N SER A 87 13.14 4.30 0.70
CA SER A 87 14.40 3.85 1.31
C SER A 87 14.35 3.75 2.84
N LYS A 88 13.44 4.47 3.50
CA LYS A 88 13.35 4.55 4.96
C LYS A 88 12.30 3.57 5.53
N TYR A 89 12.42 2.33 5.15
CA TYR A 89 11.62 1.25 5.69
C TYR A 89 12.51 0.09 6.13
N ARG A 90 11.97 -0.77 6.99
CA ARG A 90 12.57 -2.03 7.37
C ARG A 90 11.59 -3.17 7.14
N LEU A 91 12.13 -4.32 6.81
CA LEU A 91 11.41 -5.58 6.72
C LEU A 91 11.47 -6.28 8.08
N GLU A 92 10.34 -6.59 8.64
CA GLU A 92 10.22 -7.45 9.82
C GLU A 92 9.66 -8.80 9.39
N ILE A 93 10.26 -9.90 9.88
CA ILE A 93 9.82 -11.26 9.57
C ILE A 93 9.67 -12.09 10.83
N THR A 94 8.79 -13.09 10.79
CA THR A 94 8.67 -14.14 11.79
C THR A 94 8.08 -15.41 11.16
N SER A 95 8.01 -16.49 11.94
CA SER A 95 7.23 -17.66 11.57
C SER A 95 6.13 -17.91 12.60
N LEU A 96 4.93 -18.17 12.11
CA LEU A 96 3.78 -18.61 12.91
C LEU A 96 3.68 -20.14 12.99
N GLY A 97 4.65 -20.85 12.42
CA GLY A 97 4.68 -22.31 12.42
C GLY A 97 3.46 -22.95 11.79
N ASP A 98 3.33 -24.22 12.01
CA ASP A 98 2.19 -25.02 11.62
C ASP A 98 1.08 -25.07 12.70
N ALA A 99 0.07 -25.88 12.49
CA ALA A 99 -1.05 -26.03 13.42
C ALA A 99 -0.63 -26.61 14.77
N GLU A 100 0.33 -27.53 14.79
CA GLU A 100 0.83 -28.19 15.99
C GLU A 100 1.64 -27.19 16.84
N SER A 101 2.59 -26.48 16.24
CA SER A 101 3.39 -25.42 16.88
C SER A 101 2.48 -24.36 17.51
N ARG A 102 1.45 -23.93 16.80
CA ARG A 102 0.48 -22.94 17.31
C ARG A 102 -0.36 -23.48 18.45
N ALA A 103 -0.79 -24.75 18.39
CA ALA A 103 -1.55 -25.38 19.46
C ALA A 103 -0.73 -25.48 20.74
N ALA A 104 0.51 -25.95 20.66
CA ALA A 104 1.42 -26.03 21.79
C ALA A 104 1.69 -24.66 22.42
N HIS A 105 2.05 -23.66 21.62
CA HIS A 105 2.24 -22.29 22.09
C HIS A 105 0.98 -21.71 22.74
N ARG A 106 -0.21 -21.93 22.14
CA ARG A 106 -1.47 -21.41 22.67
C ARG A 106 -1.75 -21.88 24.10
N VAL A 107 -1.44 -23.14 24.40
CA VAL A 107 -1.63 -23.72 25.74
C VAL A 107 -0.83 -22.91 26.77
N ASP A 108 0.43 -22.66 26.51
CA ASP A 108 1.31 -21.97 27.46
C ASP A 108 1.05 -20.45 27.49
N LEU A 109 0.73 -19.86 26.35
CA LEU A 109 0.33 -18.45 26.30
C LEU A 109 -0.94 -18.18 27.09
N VAL A 110 -1.96 -19.04 27.00
CA VAL A 110 -3.20 -18.91 27.78
C VAL A 110 -2.92 -19.05 29.27
N LYS A 111 -2.08 -20.03 29.68
CA LYS A 111 -1.63 -20.16 31.09
C LYS A 111 -0.94 -18.90 31.57
N PHE A 112 -0.02 -18.35 30.78
CA PHE A 112 0.68 -17.11 31.10
C PHE A 112 -0.29 -15.93 31.25
N ILE A 113 -1.19 -15.75 30.31
CA ILE A 113 -2.20 -14.67 30.35
C ILE A 113 -3.09 -14.77 31.60
N ALA A 114 -3.40 -15.98 32.03
CA ALA A 114 -4.21 -16.20 33.25
C ALA A 114 -3.52 -15.73 34.53
N THR A 115 -2.20 -15.52 34.52
CA THR A 115 -1.45 -14.95 35.65
C THR A 115 -1.47 -13.43 35.72
N LEU A 116 -1.94 -12.79 34.63
CA LEU A 116 -1.94 -11.33 34.51
C LEU A 116 -3.24 -10.74 35.08
N ALA A 117 -3.10 -9.58 35.74
CA ALA A 117 -4.25 -8.79 36.19
C ALA A 117 -4.80 -7.94 35.00
N LEU A 118 -5.71 -8.50 34.23
CA LEU A 118 -6.26 -7.87 33.03
C LEU A 118 -7.69 -7.36 33.28
N ASP A 119 -8.04 -6.28 32.58
CA ASP A 119 -9.43 -5.82 32.53
C ASP A 119 -10.33 -6.81 31.73
N GLU A 120 -11.63 -6.78 32.02
CA GLU A 120 -12.61 -7.71 31.46
C GLU A 120 -12.63 -7.69 29.92
N ALA A 121 -12.51 -6.51 29.30
CA ALA A 121 -12.50 -6.36 27.85
C ALA A 121 -11.24 -6.99 27.23
N THR A 122 -10.09 -6.88 27.92
CA THR A 122 -8.83 -7.50 27.49
C THR A 122 -8.89 -9.03 27.64
N VAL A 123 -9.46 -9.53 28.73
CA VAL A 123 -9.72 -10.97 28.90
C VAL A 123 -10.61 -11.52 27.77
N ALA A 124 -11.72 -10.85 27.46
CA ALA A 124 -12.58 -11.27 26.38
C ALA A 124 -11.87 -11.32 25.01
N ARG A 125 -11.00 -10.35 24.71
CA ARG A 125 -10.15 -10.36 23.50
C ARG A 125 -9.16 -11.52 23.50
N ALA A 126 -8.54 -11.79 24.62
CA ALA A 126 -7.58 -12.88 24.77
C ALA A 126 -8.22 -14.26 24.60
N GLN A 127 -9.48 -14.44 25.02
CA GLN A 127 -10.23 -15.67 24.82
C GLN A 127 -10.46 -15.99 23.33
N ILE A 128 -10.73 -14.95 22.53
CA ILE A 128 -10.92 -15.09 21.07
C ILE A 128 -9.59 -15.39 20.40
N ASN A 129 -8.58 -14.51 20.59
CA ASN A 129 -7.25 -14.68 20.03
C ASN A 129 -6.19 -14.12 20.99
N PRO A 130 -5.48 -14.97 21.76
CA PRO A 130 -4.50 -14.53 22.74
C PRO A 130 -3.29 -13.83 22.12
N LEU A 131 -2.94 -14.13 20.86
CA LEU A 131 -1.84 -13.47 20.15
C LEU A 131 -2.09 -11.96 19.98
N ARG A 132 -3.35 -11.50 19.96
CA ARG A 132 -3.68 -10.08 19.85
C ARG A 132 -3.19 -9.22 21.01
N LEU A 133 -2.80 -9.82 22.13
CA LEU A 133 -2.20 -9.08 23.24
C LEU A 133 -0.79 -8.60 22.94
N PHE A 134 -0.05 -9.24 22.03
CA PHE A 134 1.26 -8.76 21.58
C PHE A 134 1.17 -7.45 20.77
N ASP A 135 0.02 -7.18 20.12
CA ASP A 135 -0.23 -5.97 19.32
C ASP A 135 -0.88 -4.83 20.13
N ASP A 136 -1.05 -5.02 21.45
CA ASP A 136 -1.61 -3.99 22.32
C ASP A 136 -0.62 -2.83 22.51
N LYS A 137 -1.06 -1.61 22.18
CA LYS A 137 -0.20 -0.42 22.21
C LYS A 137 -0.05 0.22 23.59
N ARG A 138 -0.83 -0.23 24.58
CA ARG A 138 -0.74 0.25 25.96
C ARG A 138 0.58 -0.17 26.57
N GLU A 139 1.30 0.77 27.18
CA GLU A 139 2.62 0.49 27.77
C GLU A 139 2.53 -0.58 28.88
N GLU A 140 1.46 -0.54 29.69
CA GLU A 140 1.18 -1.52 30.73
C GLU A 140 1.08 -2.95 30.16
N MET A 141 0.37 -3.10 29.03
CA MET A 141 0.25 -4.38 28.35
C MET A 141 1.56 -4.87 27.75
N ARG A 142 2.36 -3.96 27.17
CA ARG A 142 3.70 -4.30 26.68
C ARG A 142 4.60 -4.82 27.78
N LYS A 143 4.54 -4.18 28.96
CA LYS A 143 5.29 -4.63 30.15
C LYS A 143 4.76 -5.97 30.65
N ALA A 144 3.45 -6.13 30.77
CA ALA A 144 2.83 -7.38 31.23
C ALA A 144 3.14 -8.56 30.30
N MET A 145 3.21 -8.30 29.00
CA MET A 145 3.53 -9.33 28.00
C MET A 145 5.04 -9.51 27.74
N ALA A 146 5.91 -8.84 28.51
CA ALA A 146 7.37 -8.90 28.28
C ALA A 146 7.93 -10.31 28.32
N ASP A 147 7.48 -11.11 29.27
CA ASP A 147 7.93 -12.49 29.49
C ASP A 147 6.98 -13.55 28.89
N ALA A 148 6.02 -13.12 28.06
CA ALA A 148 5.10 -14.05 27.44
C ALA A 148 5.83 -15.03 26.50
N PRO A 149 5.41 -16.31 26.46
CA PRO A 149 5.99 -17.29 25.57
C PRO A 149 5.86 -16.85 24.11
N LEU A 150 6.95 -16.97 23.34
CA LEU A 150 7.01 -16.56 21.94
C LEU A 150 6.81 -17.77 21.03
N LEU A 151 5.95 -17.65 20.03
CA LEU A 151 5.60 -18.75 19.12
C LEU A 151 6.82 -19.34 18.41
N ILE A 152 7.79 -18.52 18.07
CA ILE A 152 9.02 -18.97 17.39
C ILE A 152 9.80 -20.04 18.17
N ASN A 153 9.63 -20.10 19.50
CA ASN A 153 10.27 -21.11 20.37
C ASN A 153 9.54 -22.47 20.37
N TYR A 154 8.34 -22.53 19.75
CA TYR A 154 7.49 -23.71 19.67
C TYR A 154 7.50 -24.34 18.27
N LEU A 155 8.25 -23.77 17.33
CA LEU A 155 8.37 -24.34 15.99
C LEU A 155 8.93 -25.76 16.07
N ASN A 156 8.24 -26.70 15.42
CA ASN A 156 8.80 -28.02 15.18
C ASN A 156 9.98 -27.94 14.20
N ASP A 157 10.69 -29.03 14.01
CA ASP A 157 11.93 -29.06 13.22
C ASP A 157 11.68 -28.66 11.77
N ASP A 158 10.56 -29.08 11.16
CA ASP A 158 10.21 -28.76 9.77
C ASP A 158 9.93 -27.27 9.61
N SER A 159 9.08 -26.71 10.45
CA SER A 159 8.75 -25.27 10.42
C SER A 159 9.98 -24.39 10.70
N ARG A 160 10.87 -24.85 11.59
CA ARG A 160 12.13 -24.17 11.86
C ARG A 160 13.05 -24.19 10.65
N GLN A 161 13.24 -25.35 10.03
CA GLN A 161 14.07 -25.52 8.85
C GLN A 161 13.56 -24.70 7.68
N GLN A 162 12.25 -24.69 7.44
CA GLN A 162 11.64 -23.85 6.39
C GLN A 162 11.94 -22.37 6.64
N PHE A 163 11.74 -21.88 7.86
CA PHE A 163 11.98 -20.48 8.18
C PHE A 163 13.46 -20.10 8.09
N GLU A 164 14.37 -20.95 8.52
CA GLU A 164 15.82 -20.76 8.35
C GLU A 164 16.21 -20.71 6.87
N GLN A 165 15.54 -21.49 6.03
CA GLN A 165 15.79 -21.48 4.59
C GLN A 165 15.32 -20.19 3.93
N VAL A 166 14.18 -19.64 4.34
CA VAL A 166 13.73 -18.31 3.89
C VAL A 166 14.77 -17.25 4.24
N GLN A 167 15.30 -17.26 5.47
CA GLN A 167 16.33 -16.30 5.90
C GLN A 167 17.59 -16.41 5.03
N LYS A 168 18.07 -17.61 4.74
CA LYS A 168 19.22 -17.82 3.84
C LYS A 168 18.98 -17.28 2.44
N TYR A 169 17.76 -17.42 1.91
CA TYR A 169 17.43 -16.88 0.60
C TYR A 169 17.36 -15.35 0.61
N LEU A 170 16.81 -14.74 1.66
CA LEU A 170 16.81 -13.29 1.82
C LEU A 170 18.24 -12.74 1.95
N ASP A 171 19.10 -13.42 2.71
CA ASP A 171 20.53 -13.07 2.83
C ASP A 171 21.23 -13.14 1.46
N ALA A 172 20.98 -14.19 0.68
CA ALA A 172 21.54 -14.36 -0.66
C ALA A 172 21.05 -13.27 -1.64
N LEU A 173 19.82 -12.77 -1.46
CA LEU A 173 19.24 -11.67 -2.24
C LEU A 173 19.71 -10.29 -1.74
N GLY A 174 20.47 -10.21 -0.64
CA GLY A 174 20.90 -8.96 -0.03
C GLY A 174 19.75 -8.14 0.57
N ILE A 175 18.65 -8.79 0.98
CA ILE A 175 17.50 -8.14 1.60
C ILE A 175 17.69 -8.18 3.11
N ALA A 176 17.91 -7.01 3.70
CA ALA A 176 18.02 -6.87 5.14
C ALA A 176 16.65 -7.05 5.82
N TYR A 177 16.62 -7.77 6.92
CA TYR A 177 15.41 -8.00 7.72
C TYR A 177 15.70 -7.99 9.21
N ILE A 178 14.65 -7.83 10.01
CA ILE A 178 14.66 -7.93 11.45
C ILE A 178 13.74 -9.08 11.86
N LEU A 179 14.22 -9.98 12.73
CA LEU A 179 13.38 -10.99 13.34
C LEU A 179 12.48 -10.32 14.39
N ASN A 180 11.16 -10.36 14.18
CA ASN A 180 10.19 -9.87 15.14
C ASN A 180 9.29 -11.01 15.64
N PRO A 181 9.69 -11.74 16.67
CA PRO A 181 8.94 -12.88 17.18
C PRO A 181 7.61 -12.49 17.86
N ARG A 182 7.35 -11.21 18.04
CA ARG A 182 6.09 -10.67 18.59
C ARG A 182 5.14 -10.16 17.51
N MET A 183 5.53 -10.25 16.24
CA MET A 183 4.67 -9.81 15.14
C MET A 183 3.39 -10.63 15.11
N VAL A 184 2.25 -9.95 15.09
CA VAL A 184 0.92 -10.53 14.93
C VAL A 184 0.29 -9.97 13.67
N ARG A 185 -0.32 -10.84 12.87
CA ARG A 185 -1.03 -10.45 11.66
C ARG A 185 -2.52 -10.24 11.92
N GLY A 186 -3.11 -9.34 11.11
CA GLY A 186 -4.51 -8.94 11.25
C GLY A 186 -5.54 -10.01 10.89
N LEU A 187 -5.12 -11.10 10.25
CA LEU A 187 -5.99 -12.17 9.75
C LEU A 187 -5.53 -13.52 10.34
N ASP A 188 -6.48 -14.36 10.70
CA ASP A 188 -6.22 -15.58 11.48
C ASP A 188 -5.81 -16.78 10.59
N TYR A 189 -5.84 -16.63 9.27
CA TYR A 189 -5.46 -17.70 8.33
C TYR A 189 -3.95 -17.84 8.12
N TYR A 190 -3.15 -16.89 8.59
CA TYR A 190 -1.70 -16.95 8.41
C TYR A 190 -1.04 -18.14 9.13
N THR A 191 -0.07 -18.74 8.44
CA THR A 191 0.78 -19.85 8.91
C THR A 191 2.24 -19.54 8.57
N GLY A 192 3.20 -20.38 8.98
CA GLY A 192 4.59 -20.31 8.53
C GLY A 192 5.16 -18.90 8.49
N THR A 193 5.89 -18.59 7.44
CA THR A 193 6.50 -17.26 7.23
C THR A 193 5.48 -16.14 7.16
N THR A 194 5.68 -15.11 7.97
CA THR A 194 4.94 -13.84 7.90
C THR A 194 5.89 -12.66 7.94
N PHE A 195 5.49 -11.57 7.29
CA PHE A 195 6.35 -10.39 7.17
C PHE A 195 5.55 -9.09 7.10
N GLU A 196 6.21 -7.99 7.46
CA GLU A 196 5.67 -6.64 7.36
C GLU A 196 6.78 -5.65 7.01
N PHE A 197 6.48 -4.75 6.07
CA PHE A 197 7.31 -3.61 5.77
C PHE A 197 6.84 -2.42 6.60
N VAL A 198 7.73 -1.92 7.44
CA VAL A 198 7.44 -0.86 8.41
C VAL A 198 8.24 0.37 8.06
N HIS A 199 7.56 1.49 7.80
CA HIS A 199 8.19 2.75 7.42
C HIS A 199 8.48 3.61 8.66
N GLU A 200 9.69 4.17 8.75
CA GLU A 200 10.19 4.82 9.97
C GLU A 200 9.52 6.15 10.28
N LEU A 201 9.04 6.86 9.25
CA LEU A 201 8.51 8.22 9.40
C LEU A 201 6.98 8.27 9.58
N LEU A 202 6.25 7.16 9.45
CA LEU A 202 4.78 7.15 9.50
C LEU A 202 4.20 6.99 10.92
N GLY A 203 5.02 6.93 11.95
CA GLY A 203 4.57 6.90 13.35
C GLY A 203 3.70 5.67 13.66
N ALA A 204 2.51 5.89 14.23
CA ALA A 204 1.66 4.81 14.76
C ALA A 204 1.06 3.88 13.69
N GLN A 205 1.00 4.30 12.43
CA GLN A 205 0.49 3.52 11.28
C GLN A 205 1.62 3.23 10.28
N SER A 206 2.73 2.75 10.80
CA SER A 206 4.00 2.57 10.09
C SER A 206 4.03 1.39 9.09
N GLY A 207 3.14 0.41 9.21
CA GLY A 207 3.07 -0.71 8.27
C GLY A 207 2.59 -0.26 6.89
N ILE A 208 3.45 -0.31 5.88
CA ILE A 208 3.13 0.09 4.50
C ILE A 208 2.71 -1.09 3.63
N GLY A 209 3.00 -2.32 4.06
CA GLY A 209 2.60 -3.55 3.41
C GLY A 209 3.06 -4.77 4.17
N GLY A 210 2.53 -5.91 3.83
CA GLY A 210 2.95 -7.16 4.44
C GLY A 210 2.10 -8.33 3.98
N GLY A 211 2.55 -9.51 4.35
CA GLY A 211 1.96 -10.75 3.91
C GLY A 211 2.42 -11.95 4.72
N GLY A 212 2.33 -13.10 4.11
CA GLY A 212 2.78 -14.35 4.68
C GLY A 212 2.11 -15.55 4.06
N ARG A 213 2.47 -16.73 4.57
CA ARG A 213 1.83 -18.00 4.20
C ARG A 213 0.44 -18.13 4.80
N TYR A 214 -0.40 -18.87 4.11
CA TYR A 214 -1.78 -19.14 4.52
C TYR A 214 -2.21 -20.56 4.14
N ASP A 215 -1.37 -21.54 4.49
CA ASP A 215 -1.65 -22.95 4.25
C ASP A 215 -2.95 -23.36 4.93
N GLY A 216 -3.77 -24.14 4.23
CA GLY A 216 -5.11 -24.54 4.68
C GLY A 216 -6.25 -23.57 4.32
N LEU A 217 -5.96 -22.32 3.87
CA LEU A 217 -7.03 -21.40 3.47
C LEU A 217 -7.80 -21.91 2.26
N MET A 218 -7.12 -22.45 1.27
CA MET A 218 -7.77 -22.95 0.06
C MET A 218 -8.71 -24.13 0.37
N GLU A 219 -8.30 -25.04 1.23
CA GLU A 219 -9.14 -26.16 1.71
C GLU A 219 -10.37 -25.66 2.45
N GLN A 220 -10.22 -24.65 3.33
CA GLN A 220 -11.33 -24.02 4.03
C GLN A 220 -12.36 -23.38 3.08
N LEU A 221 -11.92 -22.95 1.89
CA LEU A 221 -12.76 -22.39 0.83
C LEU A 221 -13.33 -23.46 -0.12
N GLY A 222 -13.08 -24.75 0.15
CA GLY A 222 -13.60 -25.87 -0.62
C GLY A 222 -12.74 -26.28 -1.83
N GLY A 223 -11.49 -25.80 -1.90
CA GLY A 223 -10.48 -26.21 -2.90
C GLY A 223 -9.61 -27.36 -2.42
N GLN A 224 -8.52 -27.59 -3.16
CA GLN A 224 -7.51 -28.59 -2.79
C GLN A 224 -6.67 -28.07 -1.59
N SER A 225 -6.03 -29.00 -0.87
CA SER A 225 -5.07 -28.63 0.18
C SER A 225 -3.75 -28.21 -0.47
N LEU A 226 -3.67 -26.94 -0.84
CA LEU A 226 -2.48 -26.31 -1.45
C LEU A 226 -1.94 -25.21 -0.57
N SER A 227 -0.61 -25.14 -0.49
CA SER A 227 0.09 -24.03 0.16
C SER A 227 -0.06 -22.74 -0.62
N GLY A 228 0.00 -21.63 0.07
CA GLY A 228 -0.02 -20.33 -0.57
C GLY A 228 0.70 -19.28 0.25
N ILE A 229 1.26 -18.31 -0.44
CA ILE A 229 1.87 -17.11 0.15
C ILE A 229 1.56 -15.91 -0.71
N GLY A 230 1.38 -14.77 -0.08
CA GLY A 230 1.13 -13.51 -0.78
C GLY A 230 1.33 -12.29 0.10
N PHE A 231 1.13 -11.13 -0.51
CA PHE A 231 1.15 -9.86 0.21
C PHE A 231 0.09 -8.89 -0.29
N GLY A 232 -0.23 -7.92 0.56
CA GLY A 232 -0.96 -6.71 0.20
C GLY A 232 -0.15 -5.47 0.58
N LEU A 233 0.15 -4.62 -0.40
CA LEU A 233 0.79 -3.32 -0.20
C LEU A 233 -0.28 -2.24 -0.20
N GLY A 234 -0.28 -1.38 0.82
CA GLY A 234 -1.21 -0.25 0.93
C GLY A 234 -0.74 0.93 0.09
N VAL A 235 -1.43 1.21 -1.02
CA VAL A 235 -1.06 2.32 -1.92
C VAL A 235 -1.13 3.66 -1.20
N ASP A 236 -2.20 3.92 -0.45
CA ASP A 236 -2.35 5.17 0.31
C ASP A 236 -1.19 5.38 1.29
N ARG A 237 -0.73 4.32 1.96
CA ARG A 237 0.41 4.39 2.90
C ARG A 237 1.75 4.51 2.19
N ALA A 238 1.92 3.86 1.04
CA ALA A 238 3.12 4.01 0.22
C ALA A 238 3.25 5.46 -0.30
N LEU A 239 2.14 6.10 -0.67
CA LEU A 239 2.12 7.52 -1.04
C LEU A 239 2.49 8.43 0.13
N LEU A 240 1.91 8.20 1.32
CA LEU A 240 2.29 8.96 2.53
C LEU A 240 3.77 8.77 2.90
N ALA A 241 4.30 7.56 2.70
CA ALA A 241 5.71 7.27 2.92
C ALA A 241 6.60 8.04 1.92
N ALA A 242 6.21 8.02 0.64
CA ALA A 242 6.92 8.71 -0.43
C ALA A 242 6.89 10.25 -0.23
N GLU A 243 5.78 10.78 0.24
CA GLU A 243 5.67 12.20 0.64
C GLU A 243 6.61 12.50 1.83
N ALA A 244 6.62 11.65 2.85
CA ALA A 244 7.47 11.82 4.04
C ALA A 244 8.97 11.70 3.72
N GLU A 245 9.35 10.92 2.73
CA GLU A 245 10.74 10.83 2.23
C GLU A 245 11.07 11.95 1.23
N GLY A 246 10.08 12.66 0.70
CA GLY A 246 10.27 13.70 -0.33
C GLY A 246 10.59 13.13 -1.72
N VAL A 247 10.26 11.86 -1.97
CA VAL A 247 10.50 11.19 -3.27
C VAL A 247 9.35 11.35 -4.24
N ILE A 248 8.17 11.71 -3.77
CA ILE A 248 7.12 12.25 -4.65
C ILE A 248 7.52 13.70 -4.91
N GLY A 249 7.86 14.00 -6.16
CA GLY A 249 8.13 15.37 -6.57
C GLY A 249 6.94 16.25 -6.22
N ASN A 250 7.22 17.41 -5.65
CA ASN A 250 6.34 18.55 -5.73
C ASN A 250 6.38 19.05 -7.20
N ASP A 251 6.07 18.17 -8.14
CA ASP A 251 5.72 18.61 -9.48
C ASP A 251 4.36 19.29 -9.32
N ALA A 252 4.44 20.49 -8.76
CA ALA A 252 3.37 21.44 -8.87
C ALA A 252 3.00 21.40 -10.37
N PHE A 253 1.75 21.10 -10.63
CA PHE A 253 1.22 21.08 -11.99
C PHE A 253 1.65 22.40 -12.64
N VAL A 254 2.69 22.32 -13.47
CA VAL A 254 3.28 23.48 -14.13
C VAL A 254 2.64 23.57 -15.50
N SER A 255 1.91 24.65 -15.75
CA SER A 255 1.37 24.96 -17.06
C SER A 255 2.51 25.40 -17.99
N ASP A 256 2.58 24.83 -19.21
CA ASP A 256 3.52 25.29 -20.24
C ASP A 256 3.19 26.72 -20.66
N LEU A 257 1.88 27.02 -20.77
CA LEU A 257 1.38 28.30 -21.25
C LEU A 257 0.11 28.71 -20.50
N PHE A 258 0.07 29.98 -20.10
CA PHE A 258 -1.15 30.63 -19.59
C PHE A 258 -1.61 31.70 -20.60
N ILE A 259 -2.82 31.59 -21.10
CA ILE A 259 -3.39 32.53 -22.11
C ILE A 259 -4.31 33.50 -21.39
N ILE A 260 -4.10 34.80 -21.61
CA ILE A 260 -4.93 35.88 -21.08
C ILE A 260 -5.68 36.53 -22.22
N PRO A 261 -6.95 36.15 -22.50
CA PRO A 261 -7.77 36.81 -23.50
C PRO A 261 -8.37 38.11 -22.96
N LEU A 262 -8.29 39.16 -23.74
CA LEU A 262 -8.91 40.46 -23.47
C LEU A 262 -10.07 40.67 -24.42
N GLY A 263 -11.28 40.43 -23.97
CA GLY A 263 -12.54 40.55 -24.77
C GLY A 263 -13.01 39.22 -25.38
N GLU A 264 -14.25 39.22 -25.88
CA GLU A 264 -14.91 37.98 -26.37
C GLU A 264 -14.24 37.38 -27.62
N ALA A 265 -13.80 38.21 -28.56
CA ALA A 265 -13.10 37.73 -29.74
C ALA A 265 -11.78 37.01 -29.37
N ALA A 266 -11.06 37.54 -28.40
CA ALA A 266 -9.83 36.93 -27.89
C ALA A 266 -10.07 35.59 -27.18
N LYS A 267 -11.21 35.41 -26.51
CA LYS A 267 -11.57 34.12 -25.90
C LYS A 267 -11.71 33.00 -26.94
N VAL A 268 -12.29 33.30 -28.09
CA VAL A 268 -12.44 32.30 -29.17
C VAL A 268 -11.07 31.87 -29.69
N VAL A 269 -10.19 32.84 -29.96
CA VAL A 269 -8.81 32.57 -30.41
C VAL A 269 -8.02 31.80 -29.34
N ALA A 270 -8.12 32.20 -28.05
CA ALA A 270 -7.48 31.53 -26.94
C ALA A 270 -7.90 30.06 -26.81
N LEU A 271 -9.19 29.78 -26.98
CA LEU A 271 -9.69 28.40 -26.94
C LEU A 271 -9.15 27.56 -28.10
N THR A 272 -9.04 28.13 -29.30
CA THR A 272 -8.49 27.46 -30.48
C THR A 272 -7.00 27.13 -30.27
N ILE A 273 -6.20 28.11 -29.84
CA ILE A 273 -4.78 27.95 -29.56
C ILE A 273 -4.59 26.90 -28.45
N ALA A 274 -5.36 26.97 -27.35
CA ALA A 274 -5.24 26.02 -26.27
C ALA A 274 -5.61 24.60 -26.72
N ALA A 275 -6.63 24.43 -27.56
CA ALA A 275 -7.03 23.12 -28.07
C ALA A 275 -5.92 22.52 -28.95
N ASP A 276 -5.33 23.31 -29.84
CA ASP A 276 -4.25 22.86 -30.72
C ASP A 276 -2.99 22.46 -29.90
N LEU A 277 -2.55 23.32 -29.01
CA LEU A 277 -1.39 23.03 -28.15
C LEU A 277 -1.61 21.81 -27.24
N ARG A 278 -2.81 21.64 -26.69
CA ARG A 278 -3.17 20.45 -25.89
C ARG A 278 -3.15 19.17 -26.73
N ALA A 279 -3.58 19.23 -27.98
CA ALA A 279 -3.49 18.10 -28.92
C ALA A 279 -2.03 17.69 -29.18
N HIS A 280 -1.10 18.64 -29.06
CA HIS A 280 0.35 18.40 -29.12
C HIS A 280 1.01 18.12 -27.76
N GLY A 281 0.22 17.76 -26.74
CA GLY A 281 0.71 17.33 -25.42
C GLY A 281 1.17 18.45 -24.49
N LYS A 282 0.84 19.72 -24.82
CA LYS A 282 1.15 20.86 -23.95
C LYS A 282 0.09 21.07 -22.89
N ILE A 283 0.52 21.51 -21.72
CA ILE A 283 -0.36 21.89 -20.62
C ILE A 283 -0.67 23.39 -20.74
N VAL A 284 -1.90 23.72 -21.09
CA VAL A 284 -2.31 25.11 -21.35
C VAL A 284 -3.49 25.49 -20.46
N GLU A 285 -3.36 26.62 -19.78
CA GLU A 285 -4.44 27.26 -19.04
C GLU A 285 -4.92 28.54 -19.73
N ILE A 286 -6.17 28.93 -19.46
CA ILE A 286 -6.78 30.16 -19.96
C ILE A 286 -7.35 30.94 -18.78
N ALA A 287 -7.15 32.24 -18.74
CA ALA A 287 -7.81 33.12 -17.80
C ALA A 287 -9.32 33.22 -18.17
N PHE A 288 -10.16 32.71 -17.26
CA PHE A 288 -11.60 32.83 -17.39
C PHE A 288 -12.19 33.96 -16.54
N GLY A 289 -13.32 34.50 -16.94
CA GLY A 289 -13.96 35.64 -16.31
C GLY A 289 -13.35 36.97 -16.78
N ASP A 290 -14.08 38.03 -16.58
CA ASP A 290 -13.68 39.40 -17.03
C ASP A 290 -12.73 40.04 -16.00
N ARG A 291 -11.56 39.41 -15.81
CA ARG A 291 -10.53 39.92 -14.91
C ARG A 291 -9.68 40.97 -15.65
N ALA A 292 -9.41 42.08 -14.97
CA ALA A 292 -8.42 43.01 -15.45
C ALA A 292 -7.05 42.32 -15.65
N LEU A 293 -6.26 42.76 -16.64
CA LEU A 293 -4.96 42.18 -17.01
C LEU A 293 -4.04 41.91 -15.79
N LYS A 294 -3.97 42.88 -14.85
CA LYS A 294 -3.18 42.73 -13.63
C LYS A 294 -3.63 41.54 -12.77
N GLY A 295 -4.94 41.27 -12.70
CA GLY A 295 -5.50 40.15 -11.98
C GLY A 295 -5.24 38.79 -12.67
N ALA A 296 -5.32 38.80 -14.02
CA ALA A 296 -5.04 37.61 -14.81
C ALA A 296 -3.55 37.26 -14.80
N MET A 297 -2.63 38.21 -14.86
CA MET A 297 -1.18 38.03 -14.70
C MET A 297 -0.84 37.44 -13.33
N LYS A 298 -1.49 37.91 -12.25
CA LYS A 298 -1.32 37.32 -10.92
C LYS A 298 -1.84 35.86 -10.86
N GLY A 299 -2.85 35.55 -11.67
CA GLY A 299 -3.33 34.18 -11.87
C GLY A 299 -2.29 33.30 -12.54
N ALA A 300 -1.67 33.78 -13.61
CA ALA A 300 -0.58 33.09 -14.30
C ALA A 300 0.62 32.81 -13.41
N ASP A 301 1.03 33.78 -12.60
CA ASP A 301 2.10 33.62 -11.63
C ASP A 301 1.75 32.54 -10.57
N LYS A 302 0.52 32.59 -10.07
CA LYS A 302 0.05 31.63 -9.05
C LYS A 302 -0.11 30.19 -9.60
N SER A 303 -0.40 30.04 -10.90
CA SER A 303 -0.51 28.73 -11.56
C SER A 303 0.85 28.08 -11.80
N GLY A 304 1.94 28.81 -11.63
CA GLY A 304 3.29 28.33 -11.94
C GLY A 304 3.58 28.19 -13.42
N ALA A 305 2.78 28.86 -14.29
CA ALA A 305 2.97 28.78 -15.74
C ALA A 305 4.38 29.23 -16.15
N THR A 306 5.00 28.46 -17.06
CA THR A 306 6.33 28.81 -17.58
C THR A 306 6.29 30.02 -18.49
N HIS A 307 5.24 30.12 -19.29
CA HIS A 307 5.04 31.21 -20.23
C HIS A 307 3.63 31.80 -20.13
N VAL A 308 3.48 33.03 -20.55
CA VAL A 308 2.18 33.72 -20.68
C VAL A 308 2.10 34.45 -22.02
N ILE A 309 0.90 34.41 -22.62
CA ILE A 309 0.54 35.29 -23.74
C ILE A 309 -0.70 36.11 -23.37
N VAL A 310 -0.74 37.32 -23.85
CA VAL A 310 -1.90 38.22 -23.79
C VAL A 310 -2.47 38.32 -25.18
N LEU A 311 -3.78 38.11 -25.32
CA LEU A 311 -4.50 38.20 -26.57
C LEU A 311 -5.51 39.34 -26.48
N GLY A 312 -5.27 40.39 -27.20
CA GLY A 312 -6.19 41.50 -27.40
C GLY A 312 -6.47 41.73 -28.90
N ASP A 313 -7.14 42.80 -29.23
CA ASP A 313 -7.50 43.14 -30.60
C ASP A 313 -6.27 43.35 -31.52
N ALA A 314 -5.16 43.84 -30.98
CA ALA A 314 -3.92 44.04 -31.70
C ALA A 314 -3.29 42.70 -32.13
N GLU A 315 -3.20 41.75 -31.24
CA GLU A 315 -2.65 40.41 -31.49
C GLU A 315 -3.51 39.61 -32.44
N ILE A 316 -4.85 39.74 -32.33
CA ILE A 316 -5.78 39.11 -33.25
C ILE A 316 -5.63 39.69 -34.66
N SER A 317 -5.50 41.03 -34.78
CA SER A 317 -5.40 41.69 -36.06
C SER A 317 -4.04 41.44 -36.75
N SER A 318 -2.96 41.35 -36.00
CA SER A 318 -1.61 41.06 -36.52
C SER A 318 -1.36 39.59 -36.79
N GLY A 319 -2.10 38.69 -36.13
CA GLY A 319 -1.87 37.26 -36.14
C GLY A 319 -0.60 36.83 -35.40
N THR A 320 -0.07 37.70 -34.55
CA THR A 320 1.18 37.45 -33.76
C THR A 320 0.92 37.71 -32.28
N VAL A 321 1.67 37.02 -31.42
CA VAL A 321 1.59 37.16 -29.96
C VAL A 321 2.98 37.33 -29.39
N GLU A 322 3.10 38.08 -28.33
CA GLU A 322 4.33 38.10 -27.50
C GLU A 322 4.29 36.98 -26.49
N LEU A 323 5.27 36.10 -26.55
CA LEU A 323 5.46 35.01 -25.56
C LEU A 323 6.38 35.49 -24.44
N LYS A 324 5.82 35.68 -23.26
CA LYS A 324 6.61 36.11 -22.09
C LYS A 324 6.96 34.93 -21.21
N GLU A 325 8.26 34.73 -20.97
CA GLU A 325 8.74 33.78 -19.97
C GLU A 325 8.51 34.32 -18.55
N MET A 326 7.80 33.58 -17.71
CA MET A 326 7.39 34.08 -16.39
C MET A 326 8.56 34.21 -15.40
N LYS A 327 9.57 33.33 -15.50
CA LYS A 327 10.71 33.30 -14.60
C LYS A 327 11.70 34.46 -14.84
N THR A 328 12.02 34.76 -16.08
CA THR A 328 13.01 35.77 -16.47
C THR A 328 12.38 37.11 -16.86
N GLY A 329 11.09 37.07 -17.24
CA GLY A 329 10.41 38.22 -17.82
C GLY A 329 10.77 38.51 -19.28
N LEU A 330 11.59 37.64 -19.91
CA LEU A 330 11.96 37.77 -21.31
C LEU A 330 10.71 37.65 -22.19
N VAL A 331 10.64 38.51 -23.19
CA VAL A 331 9.58 38.49 -24.19
C VAL A 331 10.17 38.10 -25.54
N ILE A 332 9.54 37.15 -26.22
CA ILE A 332 9.95 36.59 -27.51
C ILE A 332 8.82 36.85 -28.53
#